data_1cccf067bc9faed975c912fea3c46715
#
_entry.id   1cccf067bc9faed975c912fea3c46715
#
_cell.length_a   1.000
_cell.length_b   1.000
_cell.length_c   1.000
_cell.angle_alpha   90.00
_cell.angle_beta   90.00
_cell.angle_gamma   90.00
#
_symmetry.space_group_name_H-M   'P 1'
#
loop_
_entity.id
_entity.type
_entity.pdbx_description
1 polymer ?
#
loop_
_entity_poly.entity_id
_entity_poly.type
_entity_poly.pdbx_seq_one_letter_code
_entity_poly.pdbx_strand_id
1 'polypeptide(L)'
;MIVLLFCYYVAVNKSVLKFVTDLGPLVIFFYFYYNNDKNLIVAIPPLIVATIIAVLIMWIVEKTIPKVPLISGILITLFGGLTIYFDDPIFIYMKPTIINILFGLALMFGKYFTNEPVLKKLLGKSMPLSDEGWEILNKRWTYFFFGLAILNEIIWRTQSEEFWVNFKVWGMLPITCLLYTSDAADERSSVDLG
;
A
#
# COMPACT_ATOMS: atom_id res chain seq x y z
N MET A 1 -19.15 28.69 9.21
CA MET A 1 -18.44 28.86 10.50
C MET A 1 -17.88 27.53 11.01
N ILE A 2 -18.64 26.45 11.08
CA ILE A 2 -18.17 25.11 11.55
C ILE A 2 -17.09 24.53 10.63
N VAL A 3 -17.22 24.65 9.32
CA VAL A 3 -16.21 24.15 8.34
C VAL A 3 -14.89 24.92 8.46
N LEU A 4 -14.94 26.23 8.70
CA LEU A 4 -13.74 27.05 8.91
C LEU A 4 -13.02 26.72 10.23
N LEU A 5 -13.77 26.45 11.30
CA LEU A 5 -13.22 26.00 12.58
C LEU A 5 -12.62 24.58 12.47
N PHE A 6 -13.25 23.69 11.73
CA PHE A 6 -12.72 22.36 11.46
C PHE A 6 -11.45 22.43 10.60
N CYS A 7 -11.42 23.25 9.55
CA CYS A 7 -10.21 23.52 8.75
C CYS A 7 -9.09 24.14 9.59
N TYR A 8 -9.41 25.05 10.52
CA TYR A 8 -8.42 25.66 11.41
C TYR A 8 -7.86 24.67 12.42
N TYR A 9 -8.73 23.84 13.03
CA TYR A 9 -8.32 22.80 13.98
C TYR A 9 -7.51 21.68 13.33
N VAL A 10 -7.87 21.32 12.11
CA VAL A 10 -7.17 20.29 11.30
C VAL A 10 -5.85 20.83 10.75
N ALA A 11 -5.75 22.10 10.42
CA ALA A 11 -4.50 22.73 9.97
C ALA A 11 -3.45 22.81 11.10
N VAL A 12 -3.87 22.80 12.36
CA VAL A 12 -2.98 22.80 13.55
C VAL A 12 -2.34 21.43 13.78
N ASN A 13 -2.93 20.33 13.29
CA ASN A 13 -2.37 19.00 13.48
C ASN A 13 -2.29 18.20 12.18
N LYS A 14 -1.28 18.52 11.36
CA LYS A 14 -1.01 17.86 10.06
C LYS A 14 -0.94 16.32 10.16
N SER A 15 -0.48 15.79 11.29
CA SER A 15 -0.40 14.34 11.51
C SER A 15 -1.79 13.70 11.63
N VAL A 16 -2.72 14.36 12.33
CA VAL A 16 -4.11 13.89 12.46
C VAL A 16 -4.83 13.99 11.13
N LEU A 17 -4.64 15.08 10.39
CA LEU A 17 -5.22 15.21 9.06
C LEU A 17 -4.75 14.10 8.14
N LYS A 18 -3.44 13.85 8.09
CA LYS A 18 -2.87 12.79 7.28
C LYS A 18 -3.43 11.42 7.68
N PHE A 19 -3.50 11.13 8.96
CA PHE A 19 -4.10 9.90 9.47
C PHE A 19 -5.56 9.73 9.04
N VAL A 20 -6.36 10.79 9.15
CA VAL A 20 -7.78 10.78 8.74
C VAL A 20 -7.93 10.63 7.22
N THR A 21 -7.11 11.29 6.43
CA THR A 21 -7.16 11.18 4.96
C THR A 21 -6.64 9.84 4.44
N ASP A 22 -5.70 9.21 5.14
CA ASP A 22 -5.16 7.89 4.77
C ASP A 22 -6.13 6.76 5.18
N LEU A 23 -6.72 6.82 6.37
CA LEU A 23 -7.62 5.77 6.88
C LEU A 23 -9.11 6.02 6.62
N GLY A 24 -9.54 7.28 6.43
CA GLY A 24 -10.93 7.62 6.22
C GLY A 24 -11.58 6.85 5.06
N PRO A 25 -10.98 6.81 3.87
CA PRO A 25 -11.51 6.03 2.76
C PRO A 25 -11.66 4.54 3.08
N LEU A 26 -10.73 3.96 3.83
CA LEU A 26 -10.78 2.57 4.25
C LEU A 26 -11.92 2.30 5.24
N VAL A 27 -12.16 3.19 6.19
CA VAL A 27 -13.28 3.10 7.13
C VAL A 27 -14.61 3.18 6.38
N ILE A 28 -14.73 4.10 5.41
CA ILE A 28 -15.93 4.23 4.56
C ILE A 28 -16.15 2.95 3.74
N PHE A 29 -15.09 2.42 3.14
CA PHE A 29 -15.15 1.14 2.42
C PHE A 29 -15.71 0.02 3.29
N PHE A 30 -15.15 -0.20 4.50
CA PHE A 30 -15.61 -1.25 5.40
C PHE A 30 -17.03 -1.04 5.89
N TYR A 31 -17.43 0.21 6.17
CA TYR A 31 -18.80 0.51 6.55
C TYR A 31 -19.79 0.06 5.46
N PHE A 32 -19.56 0.43 4.19
CA PHE A 32 -20.42 0.02 3.08
C PHE A 32 -20.32 -1.47 2.78
N TYR A 33 -19.11 -2.05 2.88
CA TYR A 33 -18.88 -3.48 2.66
C TYR A 33 -19.68 -4.34 3.64
N TYR A 34 -19.59 -4.05 4.94
CA TYR A 34 -20.30 -4.85 5.95
C TYR A 34 -21.81 -4.59 6.00
N ASN A 35 -22.28 -3.39 5.63
CA ASN A 35 -23.71 -3.09 5.63
C ASN A 35 -24.45 -3.53 4.36
N ASN A 36 -23.74 -3.99 3.33
CA ASN A 36 -24.34 -4.45 2.07
C ASN A 36 -23.93 -5.90 1.77
N ASP A 37 -24.22 -6.80 2.69
CA ASP A 37 -24.01 -8.24 2.55
C ASP A 37 -22.59 -8.64 2.10
N LYS A 38 -21.59 -7.84 2.51
CA LYS A 38 -20.18 -8.01 2.15
C LYS A 38 -19.92 -8.00 0.64
N ASN A 39 -20.68 -7.20 -0.09
CA ASN A 39 -20.54 -7.04 -1.53
C ASN A 39 -19.47 -6.00 -1.87
N LEU A 40 -18.38 -6.48 -2.49
CA LEU A 40 -17.24 -5.65 -2.89
C LEU A 40 -17.64 -4.57 -3.92
N ILE A 41 -18.46 -4.92 -4.90
CA ILE A 41 -18.86 -4.02 -5.99
C ILE A 41 -19.63 -2.82 -5.44
N VAL A 42 -20.46 -3.01 -4.43
CA VAL A 42 -21.22 -1.93 -3.77
C VAL A 42 -20.32 -1.03 -2.92
N ALA A 43 -19.25 -1.58 -2.35
CA ALA A 43 -18.32 -0.83 -1.50
C ALA A 43 -17.29 0.01 -2.28
N ILE A 44 -17.03 -0.31 -3.56
CA ILE A 44 -16.04 0.38 -4.39
C ILE A 44 -16.42 1.85 -4.69
N PRO A 45 -17.65 2.20 -5.14
CA PRO A 45 -18.00 3.57 -5.43
C PRO A 45 -17.81 4.55 -4.25
N PRO A 46 -18.28 4.25 -3.02
CA PRO A 46 -17.99 5.06 -1.85
C PRO A 46 -16.49 5.19 -1.54
N LEU A 47 -15.70 4.13 -1.74
CA LEU A 47 -14.25 4.17 -1.58
C LEU A 47 -13.60 5.15 -2.57
N ILE A 48 -13.98 5.10 -3.85
CA ILE A 48 -13.43 5.99 -4.88
C ILE A 48 -13.75 7.45 -4.52
N VAL A 49 -15.01 7.75 -4.18
CA VAL A 49 -15.44 9.11 -3.81
C VAL A 49 -14.67 9.59 -2.57
N ALA A 50 -14.56 8.78 -1.53
CA ALA A 50 -13.84 9.13 -0.31
C ALA A 50 -12.35 9.37 -0.58
N THR A 51 -11.73 8.57 -1.46
CA THR A 51 -10.32 8.72 -1.85
C THR A 51 -10.10 10.02 -2.62
N ILE A 52 -10.99 10.37 -3.54
CA ILE A 52 -10.92 11.64 -4.28
C ILE A 52 -11.04 12.82 -3.30
N ILE A 53 -12.00 12.78 -2.38
CA ILE A 53 -12.17 13.81 -1.36
C ILE A 53 -10.92 13.93 -0.48
N ALA A 54 -10.34 12.82 -0.04
CA ALA A 54 -9.11 12.80 0.76
C ALA A 54 -7.93 13.45 0.03
N VAL A 55 -7.73 13.12 -1.26
CA VAL A 55 -6.68 13.73 -2.10
C VAL A 55 -6.92 15.24 -2.27
N LEU A 56 -8.15 15.66 -2.50
CA LEU A 56 -8.51 17.10 -2.61
C LEU A 56 -8.24 17.86 -1.31
N ILE A 57 -8.62 17.30 -0.17
CA ILE A 57 -8.36 17.91 1.15
C ILE A 57 -6.84 18.06 1.36
N MET A 58 -6.05 17.02 1.09
CA MET A 58 -4.60 17.07 1.21
C MET A 58 -3.98 18.12 0.29
N TRP A 59 -4.44 18.19 -0.96
CA TRP A 59 -3.98 19.21 -1.91
C TRP A 59 -4.24 20.63 -1.44
N ILE A 60 -5.46 20.88 -0.95
CA ILE A 60 -5.86 22.23 -0.45
C ILE A 60 -5.03 22.62 0.79
N VAL A 61 -4.79 21.69 1.71
CA VAL A 61 -4.11 21.98 2.98
C VAL A 61 -2.60 22.05 2.81
N GLU A 62 -1.99 21.13 2.08
CA GLU A 62 -0.52 21.09 1.90
C GLU A 62 -0.03 22.00 0.78
N LYS A 63 -0.95 22.51 -0.09
CA LYS A 63 -0.63 23.29 -1.30
C LYS A 63 0.39 22.62 -2.22
N THR A 64 0.63 21.34 -2.03
CA THR A 64 1.50 20.49 -2.82
C THR A 64 0.71 19.26 -3.24
N ILE A 65 0.98 18.74 -4.44
CA ILE A 65 0.30 17.52 -4.91
C ILE A 65 0.88 16.33 -4.13
N PRO A 66 0.07 15.64 -3.30
CA PRO A 66 0.52 14.46 -2.58
C PRO A 66 0.70 13.30 -3.56
N LYS A 67 1.94 13.08 -4.04
CA LYS A 67 2.23 12.12 -5.12
C LYS A 67 1.75 10.69 -4.81
N VAL A 68 1.99 10.20 -3.60
CA VAL A 68 1.61 8.83 -3.21
C VAL A 68 0.10 8.65 -3.13
N PRO A 69 -0.67 9.47 -2.39
CA PRO A 69 -2.13 9.42 -2.40
C PRO A 69 -2.74 9.63 -3.79
N LEU A 70 -2.17 10.52 -4.62
CA LEU A 70 -2.66 10.74 -5.98
C LEU A 70 -2.50 9.48 -6.86
N ILE A 71 -1.32 8.87 -6.87
CA ILE A 71 -1.07 7.64 -7.63
C ILE A 71 -2.00 6.51 -7.14
N SER A 72 -2.13 6.35 -5.82
CA SER A 72 -3.05 5.37 -5.24
C SER A 72 -4.50 5.64 -5.63
N GLY A 73 -4.94 6.90 -5.60
CA GLY A 73 -6.28 7.31 -6.02
C GLY A 73 -6.55 7.01 -7.49
N ILE A 74 -5.61 7.30 -8.38
CA ILE A 74 -5.70 6.97 -9.81
C ILE A 74 -5.84 5.45 -10.01
N LEU A 75 -5.00 4.66 -9.34
CA LEU A 75 -5.05 3.20 -9.44
C LEU A 75 -6.37 2.63 -8.89
N ILE A 76 -6.85 3.13 -7.74
CA ILE A 76 -8.14 2.73 -7.18
C ILE A 76 -9.28 3.08 -8.14
N THR A 77 -9.28 4.29 -8.70
CA THR A 77 -10.33 4.74 -9.64
C THR A 77 -10.29 3.92 -10.94
N LEU A 78 -9.10 3.64 -11.47
CA LEU A 78 -8.95 2.85 -12.68
C LEU A 78 -9.44 1.40 -12.48
N PHE A 79 -8.88 0.70 -11.50
CA PHE A 79 -9.25 -0.71 -11.27
C PHE A 79 -10.65 -0.86 -10.69
N GLY A 80 -11.08 0.05 -9.82
CA GLY A 80 -12.44 0.07 -9.30
C GLY A 80 -13.46 0.40 -10.41
N GLY A 81 -13.14 1.35 -11.29
CA GLY A 81 -13.97 1.67 -12.46
C GLY A 81 -14.11 0.49 -13.42
N LEU A 82 -13.01 -0.24 -13.70
CA LEU A 82 -13.05 -1.46 -14.51
C LEU A 82 -13.92 -2.55 -13.84
N THR A 83 -13.79 -2.72 -12.53
CA THR A 83 -14.63 -3.68 -11.77
C THR A 83 -16.11 -3.36 -11.91
N ILE A 84 -16.49 -2.09 -11.76
CA ILE A 84 -17.88 -1.66 -11.90
C ILE A 84 -18.36 -1.81 -13.36
N TYR A 85 -17.51 -1.43 -14.33
CA TYR A 85 -17.87 -1.49 -15.75
C TYR A 85 -18.11 -2.91 -16.26
N PHE A 86 -17.26 -3.86 -15.83
CA PHE A 86 -17.37 -5.27 -16.24
C PHE A 86 -18.24 -6.10 -15.28
N ASP A 87 -18.68 -5.53 -14.15
CA ASP A 87 -19.40 -6.23 -13.08
C ASP A 87 -18.63 -7.48 -12.59
N ASP A 88 -17.30 -7.39 -12.58
CA ASP A 88 -16.39 -8.48 -12.23
C ASP A 88 -15.31 -8.01 -11.24
N PRO A 89 -15.29 -8.51 -10.01
CA PRO A 89 -14.31 -8.14 -9.00
C PRO A 89 -12.88 -8.62 -9.33
N ILE A 90 -12.67 -9.42 -10.38
CA ILE A 90 -11.37 -9.98 -10.76
C ILE A 90 -10.30 -8.89 -10.91
N PHE A 91 -10.67 -7.73 -11.45
CA PHE A 91 -9.75 -6.59 -11.63
C PHE A 91 -9.23 -6.05 -10.30
N ILE A 92 -10.03 -6.12 -9.24
CA ILE A 92 -9.59 -5.76 -7.88
C ILE A 92 -8.68 -6.84 -7.29
N TYR A 93 -9.02 -8.12 -7.49
CA TYR A 93 -8.22 -9.23 -6.98
C TYR A 93 -6.85 -9.34 -7.62
N MET A 94 -6.74 -9.05 -8.93
CA MET A 94 -5.48 -9.11 -9.67
C MET A 94 -4.54 -7.93 -9.38
N LYS A 95 -5.07 -6.79 -8.95
CA LYS A 95 -4.26 -5.59 -8.71
C LYS A 95 -3.07 -5.84 -7.78
N PRO A 96 -3.20 -6.46 -6.60
CA PRO A 96 -2.07 -6.74 -5.73
C PRO A 96 -1.04 -7.67 -6.37
N THR A 97 -1.47 -8.67 -7.15
CA THR A 97 -0.57 -9.57 -7.88
C THR A 97 0.30 -8.78 -8.87
N ILE A 98 -0.33 -7.95 -9.72
CA ILE A 98 0.37 -7.16 -10.72
C ILE A 98 1.36 -6.20 -10.07
N ILE A 99 0.94 -5.47 -9.04
CA ILE A 99 1.79 -4.52 -8.33
C ILE A 99 2.98 -5.23 -7.67
N ASN A 100 2.76 -6.34 -7.00
CA ASN A 100 3.83 -7.10 -6.36
C ASN A 100 4.81 -7.67 -7.38
N ILE A 101 4.34 -8.17 -8.53
CA ILE A 101 5.21 -8.61 -9.62
C ILE A 101 6.05 -7.43 -10.15
N LEU A 102 5.43 -6.27 -10.39
CA LEU A 102 6.15 -5.09 -10.86
C LEU A 102 7.23 -4.63 -9.88
N PHE A 103 6.94 -4.62 -8.57
CA PHE A 103 7.95 -4.30 -7.56
C PHE A 103 9.06 -5.35 -7.51
N GLY A 104 8.72 -6.63 -7.53
CA GLY A 104 9.71 -7.71 -7.59
C GLY A 104 10.63 -7.58 -8.81
N LEU A 105 10.06 -7.33 -9.99
CA LEU A 105 10.83 -7.10 -11.22
C LEU A 105 11.68 -5.83 -11.15
N ALA A 106 11.13 -4.73 -10.62
CA ALA A 106 11.86 -3.48 -10.44
C ALA A 106 13.08 -3.65 -9.52
N LEU A 107 12.94 -4.39 -8.41
CA LEU A 107 14.06 -4.69 -7.52
C LEU A 107 15.06 -5.66 -8.16
N MET A 108 14.60 -6.65 -8.88
CA MET A 108 15.45 -7.66 -9.53
C MET A 108 16.29 -7.06 -10.65
N PHE A 109 15.68 -6.27 -11.52
CA PHE A 109 16.33 -5.71 -12.71
C PHE A 109 16.82 -4.27 -12.51
N GLY A 110 16.39 -3.58 -11.47
CA GLY A 110 16.70 -2.18 -11.25
C GLY A 110 18.21 -1.90 -11.08
N LYS A 111 18.98 -2.86 -10.57
CA LYS A 111 20.45 -2.75 -10.49
C LYS A 111 21.10 -2.56 -11.87
N TYR A 112 20.55 -3.15 -12.94
CA TYR A 112 21.07 -2.99 -14.30
C TYR A 112 20.90 -1.58 -14.86
N PHE A 113 19.91 -0.84 -14.37
CA PHE A 113 19.63 0.53 -14.81
C PHE A 113 20.25 1.59 -13.88
N THR A 114 20.47 1.24 -12.61
CA THR A 114 20.90 2.23 -11.59
C THR A 114 22.34 2.02 -11.11
N ASN A 115 23.01 0.93 -11.52
CA ASN A 115 24.32 0.47 -11.05
C ASN A 115 24.40 0.19 -9.54
N GLU A 116 23.30 0.34 -8.80
CA GLU A 116 23.18 0.10 -7.37
C GLU A 116 21.85 -0.61 -7.07
N PRO A 117 21.74 -1.35 -5.94
CA PRO A 117 20.46 -1.88 -5.50
C PRO A 117 19.41 -0.78 -5.36
N VAL A 118 18.21 -1.01 -5.90
CA VAL A 118 17.14 0.01 -5.90
C VAL A 118 16.78 0.44 -4.48
N LEU A 119 16.76 -0.49 -3.53
CA LEU A 119 16.50 -0.17 -2.12
C LEU A 119 17.56 0.75 -1.53
N LYS A 120 18.85 0.58 -1.89
CA LYS A 120 19.92 1.50 -1.47
C LYS A 120 19.65 2.92 -1.95
N LYS A 121 19.22 3.07 -3.21
CA LYS A 121 18.89 4.40 -3.77
C LYS A 121 17.70 5.05 -3.08
N LEU A 122 16.73 4.26 -2.65
CA LEU A 122 15.51 4.76 -1.98
C LEU A 122 15.73 5.04 -0.49
N LEU A 123 16.42 4.16 0.22
CA LEU A 123 16.52 4.14 1.67
C LEU A 123 17.92 4.43 2.21
N GLY A 124 18.94 4.51 1.36
CA GLY A 124 20.34 4.65 1.77
C GLY A 124 20.66 5.91 2.58
N LYS A 125 19.79 6.93 2.50
CA LYS A 125 19.90 8.13 3.36
C LYS A 125 19.40 7.90 4.79
N SER A 126 18.57 6.88 4.98
CA SER A 126 17.88 6.62 6.26
C SER A 126 18.48 5.45 7.03
N MET A 127 19.25 4.58 6.35
CA MET A 127 19.81 3.36 6.93
C MET A 127 21.28 3.20 6.53
N PRO A 128 22.22 3.16 7.49
CA PRO A 128 23.64 2.95 7.24
C PRO A 128 23.95 1.46 7.10
N LEU A 129 23.72 0.87 5.92
CA LEU A 129 24.05 -0.52 5.61
C LEU A 129 25.28 -0.62 4.72
N SER A 130 26.04 -1.71 4.85
CA SER A 130 27.12 -2.06 3.92
C SER A 130 26.57 -2.36 2.52
N ASP A 131 27.43 -2.31 1.50
CA ASP A 131 27.01 -2.63 0.13
C ASP A 131 26.49 -4.05 0.00
N GLU A 132 27.12 -4.99 0.72
CA GLU A 132 26.67 -6.38 0.81
C GLU A 132 25.32 -6.51 1.50
N GLY A 133 25.10 -5.77 2.60
CA GLY A 133 23.81 -5.70 3.29
C GLY A 133 22.69 -5.20 2.38
N TRP A 134 22.97 -4.19 1.53
CA TRP A 134 21.99 -3.70 0.56
C TRP A 134 21.65 -4.74 -0.52
N GLU A 135 22.62 -5.54 -0.95
CA GLU A 135 22.34 -6.61 -1.91
C GLU A 135 21.47 -7.72 -1.30
N ILE A 136 21.76 -8.14 -0.07
CA ILE A 136 20.97 -9.14 0.65
C ILE A 136 19.55 -8.63 0.87
N LEU A 137 19.40 -7.40 1.37
CA LEU A 137 18.11 -6.77 1.59
C LEU A 137 17.29 -6.69 0.29
N ASN A 138 17.92 -6.24 -0.80
CA ASN A 138 17.24 -6.12 -2.10
C ASN A 138 16.76 -7.49 -2.61
N LYS A 139 17.55 -8.57 -2.45
CA LYS A 139 17.14 -9.93 -2.81
C LYS A 139 15.98 -10.43 -1.95
N ARG A 140 16.03 -10.23 -0.62
CA ARG A 140 14.95 -10.64 0.30
C ARG A 140 13.63 -9.95 -0.07
N TRP A 141 13.65 -8.66 -0.29
CA TRP A 141 12.46 -7.91 -0.70
C TRP A 141 11.95 -8.33 -2.09
N THR A 142 12.83 -8.67 -3.02
CA THR A 142 12.45 -9.23 -4.32
C THR A 142 11.65 -10.54 -4.15
N TYR A 143 12.19 -11.48 -3.37
CA TYR A 143 11.48 -12.75 -3.10
C TYR A 143 10.19 -12.54 -2.32
N PHE A 144 10.18 -11.59 -1.39
CA PHE A 144 8.99 -11.24 -0.63
C PHE A 144 7.86 -10.75 -1.53
N PHE A 145 8.13 -9.84 -2.46
CA PHE A 145 7.11 -9.36 -3.40
C PHE A 145 6.60 -10.47 -4.32
N PHE A 146 7.46 -11.32 -4.85
CA PHE A 146 7.01 -12.47 -5.62
C PHE A 146 6.19 -13.46 -4.77
N GLY A 147 6.60 -13.71 -3.54
CA GLY A 147 5.83 -14.51 -2.58
C GLY A 147 4.45 -13.94 -2.31
N LEU A 148 4.33 -12.62 -2.13
CA LEU A 148 3.05 -11.94 -1.97
C LEU A 148 2.17 -12.01 -3.23
N ALA A 149 2.77 -11.94 -4.42
CA ALA A 149 2.03 -12.11 -5.66
C ALA A 149 1.43 -13.52 -5.78
N ILE A 150 2.23 -14.56 -5.51
CA ILE A 150 1.78 -15.95 -5.51
C ILE A 150 0.71 -16.18 -4.44
N LEU A 151 0.94 -15.69 -3.24
CA LEU A 151 0.00 -15.81 -2.12
C LEU A 151 -1.34 -15.15 -2.45
N ASN A 152 -1.32 -13.96 -3.06
CA ASN A 152 -2.55 -13.31 -3.51
C ASN A 152 -3.31 -14.16 -4.53
N GLU A 153 -2.61 -14.73 -5.54
CA GLU A 153 -3.24 -15.60 -6.54
C GLU A 153 -3.89 -16.82 -5.91
N ILE A 154 -3.20 -17.47 -4.97
CA ILE A 154 -3.76 -18.63 -4.27
C ILE A 154 -5.01 -18.23 -3.49
N ILE A 155 -4.95 -17.16 -2.70
CA ILE A 155 -6.05 -16.77 -1.82
C ILE A 155 -7.30 -16.38 -2.63
N TRP A 156 -7.20 -15.48 -3.61
CA TRP A 156 -8.39 -15.04 -4.32
C TRP A 156 -9.00 -16.12 -5.22
N ARG A 157 -8.21 -17.13 -5.64
CA ARG A 157 -8.71 -18.25 -6.45
C ARG A 157 -9.31 -19.39 -5.63
N THR A 158 -8.90 -19.53 -4.36
CA THR A 158 -9.27 -20.69 -3.53
C THR A 158 -10.18 -20.35 -2.36
N GLN A 159 -10.22 -19.09 -1.95
CA GLN A 159 -10.96 -18.63 -0.78
C GLN A 159 -12.11 -17.70 -1.19
N SER A 160 -13.02 -17.44 -0.24
CA SER A 160 -14.11 -16.49 -0.44
C SER A 160 -13.61 -15.04 -0.52
N GLU A 161 -14.41 -14.17 -1.14
CA GLU A 161 -14.17 -12.73 -1.18
C GLU A 161 -13.97 -12.14 0.23
N GLU A 162 -14.82 -12.55 1.18
CA GLU A 162 -14.72 -12.12 2.57
C GLU A 162 -13.37 -12.50 3.19
N PHE A 163 -12.89 -13.72 2.95
CA PHE A 163 -11.59 -14.17 3.43
C PHE A 163 -10.47 -13.32 2.81
N TRP A 164 -10.52 -13.06 1.49
CA TRP A 164 -9.53 -12.27 0.79
C TRP A 164 -9.46 -10.83 1.35
N VAL A 165 -10.61 -10.18 1.56
CA VAL A 165 -10.67 -8.82 2.14
C VAL A 165 -10.09 -8.81 3.55
N ASN A 166 -10.51 -9.73 4.42
CA ASN A 166 -10.00 -9.83 5.79
C ASN A 166 -8.49 -10.13 5.82
N PHE A 167 -8.01 -10.99 4.93
CA PHE A 167 -6.58 -11.28 4.80
C PHE A 167 -5.76 -10.03 4.43
N LYS A 168 -6.26 -9.18 3.54
CA LYS A 168 -5.57 -7.93 3.18
C LYS A 168 -5.39 -6.99 4.37
N VAL A 169 -6.37 -6.95 5.27
CA VAL A 169 -6.33 -6.06 6.44
C VAL A 169 -5.53 -6.66 7.58
N TRP A 170 -5.86 -7.89 7.96
CA TRP A 170 -5.31 -8.51 9.15
C TRP A 170 -4.11 -9.43 8.91
N GLY A 171 -4.06 -10.07 7.74
CA GLY A 171 -2.97 -10.99 7.38
C GLY A 171 -1.72 -10.29 6.89
N MET A 172 -1.86 -9.18 6.14
CA MET A 172 -0.70 -8.49 5.58
C MET A 172 0.13 -7.76 6.64
N LEU A 173 -0.48 -7.25 7.70
CA LEU A 173 0.23 -6.56 8.79
C LEU A 173 1.26 -7.48 9.48
N PRO A 174 0.90 -8.67 9.99
CA PRO A 174 1.88 -9.58 10.59
C PRO A 174 2.98 -10.01 9.61
N ILE A 175 2.64 -10.30 8.36
CA ILE A 175 3.59 -10.73 7.33
C ILE A 175 4.64 -9.64 7.08
N THR A 176 4.20 -8.40 6.97
CA THR A 176 5.10 -7.25 6.77
C THR A 176 5.97 -7.01 8.01
N CYS A 177 5.38 -7.10 9.22
CA CYS A 177 6.13 -6.97 10.47
C CYS A 177 7.19 -8.06 10.63
N LEU A 178 6.89 -9.31 10.26
CA LEU A 178 7.87 -10.41 10.30
C LEU A 178 9.06 -10.15 9.40
N LEU A 179 8.86 -9.58 8.21
CA LEU A 179 9.96 -9.22 7.32
C LEU A 179 10.85 -8.15 7.96
N TYR A 180 10.25 -7.07 8.49
CA TYR A 180 11.02 -6.02 9.16
C TYR A 180 11.78 -6.50 10.40
N THR A 181 11.19 -7.39 11.19
CA THR A 181 11.87 -7.95 12.38
C THR A 181 13.02 -8.86 12.00
N SER A 182 12.91 -9.65 10.93
CA SER A 182 14.00 -10.50 10.45
C SER A 182 15.16 -9.67 9.90
N ASP A 183 14.86 -8.60 9.17
CA ASP A 183 15.87 -7.69 8.65
C ASP A 183 16.62 -6.95 9.79
N ALA A 184 15.90 -6.50 10.83
CA ALA A 184 16.50 -5.86 12.01
C ALA A 184 17.34 -6.82 12.87
N ALA A 185 16.99 -8.11 12.92
CA ALA A 185 17.76 -9.12 13.64
C ALA A 185 19.11 -9.43 12.96
N ASP A 186 19.10 -9.51 11.63
CA ASP A 186 20.31 -9.75 10.84
C ASP A 186 21.26 -8.54 10.85
N GLU A 187 20.72 -7.33 10.90
CA GLU A 187 21.51 -6.10 11.01
C GLU A 187 22.32 -6.06 12.32
N ARG A 188 21.71 -6.49 13.43
CA ARG A 188 22.42 -6.60 14.74
C ARG A 188 23.52 -7.66 14.70
N SER A 189 23.29 -8.81 14.09
CA SER A 189 24.28 -9.87 14.01
C SER A 189 25.47 -9.52 13.11
N SER A 190 25.30 -8.64 12.12
CA SER A 190 26.38 -8.16 11.26
C SER A 190 27.27 -7.10 11.92
N VAL A 191 26.74 -6.34 12.89
CA VAL A 191 27.49 -5.33 13.65
C VAL A 191 28.34 -5.96 14.76
N ASP A 192 27.91 -7.09 15.34
CA ASP A 192 28.63 -7.79 16.41
C ASP A 192 29.82 -8.63 15.89
N LEU A 193 30.01 -8.78 14.58
CA LEU A 193 31.09 -9.54 13.96
C LEU A 193 32.22 -8.67 13.35
N GLY A 194 32.16 -7.36 13.51
CA GLY A 194 33.15 -6.37 13.07
C GLY A 194 33.78 -5.64 14.23
#